data_c1d3fa1ca76255e3f9130cb40d41f1fc
#
_entry.id   c1d3fa1ca76255e3f9130cb40d41f1fc
#
_cell.length_a   1.000
_cell.length_b   1.000
_cell.length_c   1.000
_cell.angle_alpha   90.00
_cell.angle_beta   90.00
_cell.angle_gamma   90.00
#
_symmetry.space_group_name_H-M   'P 1'
#
loop_
_entity.id
_entity.type
_entity.pdbx_description
1 polymer ?
#
loop_
_entity_poly.entity_id
_entity_poly.type
_entity_poly.pdbx_seq_one_letter_code
_entity_poly.pdbx_strand_id
1 'polypeptide(L)'
;MTHALLATSLGELTVVQDDVALTGLYFPRHWPRPDRAAFGPRADAGFEDVARQLGEYLAGDRSAFELPVKANGTDFDRRVWELIAEIPYGQTTTYGDLARDLGPGTDPRDVGAAVGRNPLSIVIPCHRVIGSTGKLTGYAGGLERKRALLQIEHAGVLRTGHAPAAGLW
;
A
#
# COMPACT_ATOMS: atom_id res chain seq x y z
N MET A 1 3.57 -16.55 13.14
CA MET A 1 3.61 -15.97 11.79
C MET A 1 3.26 -17.05 10.78
N THR A 2 2.32 -16.78 9.90
CA THR A 2 1.95 -17.64 8.77
C THR A 2 1.76 -16.79 7.54
N HIS A 3 1.75 -17.41 6.36
CA HIS A 3 1.50 -16.69 5.12
C HIS A 3 0.61 -17.49 4.16
N ALA A 4 0.00 -16.77 3.23
CA ALA A 4 -0.78 -17.35 2.14
C ALA A 4 -0.40 -16.66 0.83
N LEU A 5 -0.65 -17.38 -0.28
CA LEU A 5 -0.49 -16.84 -1.62
C LEU A 5 -1.89 -16.62 -2.20
N LEU A 6 -2.17 -15.39 -2.62
CA LEU A 6 -3.48 -15.01 -3.14
C LEU A 6 -3.36 -14.65 -4.62
N ALA A 7 -4.04 -15.38 -5.47
CA ALA A 7 -4.12 -15.06 -6.90
C ALA A 7 -5.03 -13.84 -7.09
N THR A 8 -4.52 -12.80 -7.74
CA THR A 8 -5.25 -11.56 -7.99
C THR A 8 -5.02 -11.07 -9.42
N SER A 9 -5.78 -10.06 -9.83
CA SER A 9 -5.59 -9.38 -11.12
C SER A 9 -4.22 -8.69 -11.24
N LEU A 10 -3.54 -8.42 -10.13
CA LEU A 10 -2.19 -7.83 -10.11
C LEU A 10 -1.09 -8.89 -9.93
N GLY A 11 -1.43 -10.16 -9.99
CA GLY A 11 -0.51 -11.27 -9.80
C GLY A 11 -0.75 -12.00 -8.49
N GLU A 12 0.13 -12.95 -8.17
CA GLU A 12 0.05 -13.71 -6.93
C GLU A 12 0.67 -12.90 -5.79
N LEU A 13 -0.16 -12.44 -4.88
CA LEU A 13 0.28 -11.67 -3.72
C LEU A 13 0.59 -12.59 -2.56
N THR A 14 1.65 -12.27 -1.81
CA THR A 14 1.98 -12.95 -0.56
C THR A 14 1.43 -12.12 0.60
N VAL A 15 0.61 -12.73 1.44
CA VAL A 15 0.04 -12.10 2.63
C VAL A 15 0.58 -12.80 3.86
N VAL A 16 1.08 -12.01 4.82
CA VAL A 16 1.69 -12.52 6.05
C VAL A 16 0.91 -11.98 7.25
N GLN A 17 0.65 -12.84 8.23
CA GLN A 17 -0.01 -12.44 9.46
C GLN A 17 0.59 -13.13 10.69
N ASP A 18 0.52 -12.46 11.82
CA ASP A 18 0.72 -13.08 13.12
C ASP A 18 -0.65 -13.52 13.70
N ASP A 19 -0.71 -13.83 14.99
CA ASP A 19 -1.95 -14.29 15.61
C ASP A 19 -3.02 -13.19 15.72
N VAL A 20 -2.66 -11.94 15.50
CA VAL A 20 -3.51 -10.77 15.77
C VAL A 20 -3.77 -9.93 14.53
N ALA A 21 -2.78 -9.77 13.64
CA ALA A 21 -2.82 -8.75 12.59
C ALA A 21 -2.07 -9.16 11.34
N LEU A 22 -2.39 -8.52 10.22
CA LEU A 22 -1.56 -8.56 9.02
C LEU A 22 -0.25 -7.83 9.27
N THR A 23 0.86 -8.45 8.89
CA THR A 23 2.20 -7.89 9.02
C THR A 23 2.89 -7.69 7.69
N GLY A 24 2.38 -8.27 6.63
CA GLY A 24 2.96 -8.11 5.29
C GLY A 24 1.97 -8.36 4.18
N LEU A 25 2.16 -7.64 3.09
CA LEU A 25 1.48 -7.86 1.81
C LEU A 25 2.45 -7.46 0.71
N TYR A 26 2.87 -8.44 -0.09
CA TYR A 26 3.94 -8.27 -1.06
C TYR A 26 3.53 -8.74 -2.45
N PHE A 27 3.96 -7.98 -3.46
CA PHE A 27 3.78 -8.35 -4.86
C PHE A 27 4.81 -9.41 -5.29
N PRO A 28 4.57 -10.13 -6.39
CA PRO A 28 5.65 -10.85 -7.06
C PRO A 28 6.75 -9.88 -7.45
N ARG A 29 8.00 -10.29 -7.27
CA ARG A 29 9.18 -9.43 -7.55
C ARG A 29 9.19 -8.12 -6.77
N HIS A 30 8.60 -8.15 -5.58
CA HIS A 30 8.59 -6.98 -4.68
C HIS A 30 10.01 -6.50 -4.40
N TRP A 31 10.24 -5.20 -4.48
CA TRP A 31 11.55 -4.62 -4.19
C TRP A 31 11.40 -3.44 -3.20
N PRO A 32 12.19 -3.34 -2.11
CA PRO A 32 13.21 -4.32 -1.68
C PRO A 32 12.64 -5.71 -1.38
N ARG A 33 13.45 -6.74 -1.59
CA ARG A 33 13.00 -8.12 -1.36
C ARG A 33 12.70 -8.34 0.12
N PRO A 34 11.51 -8.82 0.46
CA PRO A 34 11.20 -9.16 1.85
C PRO A 34 11.96 -10.42 2.27
N ASP A 35 12.21 -10.55 3.57
CA ASP A 35 12.80 -11.76 4.14
C ASP A 35 11.72 -12.85 4.23
N ARG A 36 11.70 -13.75 3.27
CA ARG A 36 10.73 -14.84 3.19
C ARG A 36 10.84 -15.82 4.34
N ALA A 37 12.02 -15.95 4.95
CA ALA A 37 12.19 -16.82 6.10
C ALA A 37 11.36 -16.35 7.31
N ALA A 38 11.07 -15.05 7.38
CA ALA A 38 10.26 -14.47 8.44
C ALA A 38 8.74 -14.66 8.26
N PHE A 39 8.29 -15.22 7.12
CA PHE A 39 6.84 -15.36 6.83
C PHE A 39 6.18 -16.49 7.62
N GLY A 40 6.97 -17.40 8.16
CA GLY A 40 6.43 -18.61 8.79
C GLY A 40 5.90 -19.60 7.77
N PRO A 41 5.29 -20.71 8.22
CA PRO A 41 4.74 -21.71 7.31
C PRO A 41 3.55 -21.18 6.50
N ARG A 42 3.35 -21.77 5.33
CA ARG A 42 2.16 -21.50 4.53
C ARG A 42 0.92 -22.10 5.22
N ALA A 43 -0.16 -21.33 5.20
CA ALA A 43 -1.45 -21.76 5.74
C ALA A 43 -2.53 -21.53 4.71
N ASP A 44 -3.47 -22.48 4.57
CA ASP A 44 -4.58 -22.39 3.63
C ASP A 44 -5.82 -21.73 4.27
N ALA A 45 -5.86 -21.61 5.58
CA ALA A 45 -6.97 -21.01 6.31
C ALA A 45 -6.52 -19.80 7.13
N GLY A 46 -7.45 -18.92 7.47
CA GLY A 46 -7.19 -17.72 8.26
C GLY A 46 -6.95 -16.46 7.45
N PHE A 47 -7.00 -16.55 6.11
CA PHE A 47 -6.78 -15.42 5.20
C PHE A 47 -8.04 -15.06 4.38
N GLU A 48 -9.20 -15.62 4.73
CA GLU A 48 -10.45 -15.46 3.99
C GLU A 48 -10.90 -14.00 3.95
N ASP A 49 -10.77 -13.30 5.07
CA ASP A 49 -11.22 -11.91 5.17
C ASP A 49 -10.34 -10.97 4.35
N VAL A 50 -9.02 -11.12 4.42
CA VAL A 50 -8.11 -10.30 3.60
C VAL A 50 -8.28 -10.62 2.12
N ALA A 51 -8.47 -11.89 1.76
CA ALA A 51 -8.70 -12.28 0.37
C ALA A 51 -9.98 -11.65 -0.18
N ARG A 52 -11.06 -11.67 0.58
CA ARG A 52 -12.33 -11.06 0.22
C ARG A 52 -12.19 -9.55 0.04
N GLN A 53 -11.59 -8.87 1.00
CA GLN A 53 -11.45 -7.41 0.95
C GLN A 53 -10.52 -6.96 -0.18
N LEU A 54 -9.42 -7.68 -0.42
CA LEU A 54 -8.55 -7.40 -1.58
C LEU A 54 -9.30 -7.59 -2.89
N GLY A 55 -10.08 -8.66 -3.02
CA GLY A 55 -10.88 -8.89 -4.22
C GLY A 55 -11.90 -7.77 -4.45
N GLU A 56 -12.60 -7.35 -3.41
CA GLU A 56 -13.55 -6.23 -3.49
C GLU A 56 -12.84 -4.91 -3.85
N TYR A 57 -11.69 -4.64 -3.25
CA TYR A 57 -10.92 -3.43 -3.56
C TYR A 57 -10.44 -3.43 -5.02
N LEU A 58 -9.86 -4.52 -5.49
CA LEU A 58 -9.36 -4.61 -6.86
C LEU A 58 -10.48 -4.58 -7.91
N ALA A 59 -11.69 -4.98 -7.53
CA ALA A 59 -12.87 -4.85 -8.38
C ALA A 59 -13.48 -3.43 -8.36
N GLY A 60 -12.97 -2.53 -7.52
CA GLY A 60 -13.51 -1.19 -7.37
C GLY A 60 -14.73 -1.09 -6.47
N ASP A 61 -15.03 -2.14 -5.71
CA ASP A 61 -16.22 -2.23 -4.86
C ASP A 61 -15.96 -1.87 -3.40
N ARG A 62 -14.70 -1.62 -3.05
CA ARG A 62 -14.28 -1.29 -1.69
C ARG A 62 -13.27 -0.14 -1.72
N SER A 63 -13.43 0.84 -0.85
CA SER A 63 -12.56 2.01 -0.75
C SER A 63 -11.66 2.00 0.49
N ALA A 64 -11.92 1.16 1.45
CA ALA A 64 -11.16 1.07 2.69
C ALA A 64 -11.07 -0.37 3.18
N PHE A 65 -10.00 -0.69 3.89
CA PHE A 65 -9.80 -1.99 4.49
C PHE A 65 -10.18 -1.96 5.97
N GLU A 66 -10.89 -2.99 6.41
CA GLU A 66 -11.26 -3.22 7.81
C GLU A 66 -10.51 -4.45 8.32
N LEU A 67 -9.18 -4.32 8.40
CA LEU A 67 -8.28 -5.40 8.78
C LEU A 67 -7.34 -4.93 9.88
N PRO A 68 -7.10 -5.73 10.90
CA PRO A 68 -6.06 -5.40 11.86
C PRO A 68 -4.71 -5.49 11.18
N VAL A 69 -3.90 -4.44 11.31
CA VAL A 69 -2.59 -4.36 10.66
C VAL A 69 -1.53 -3.96 11.68
N LYS A 70 -0.32 -4.47 11.45
CA LYS A 70 0.84 -4.16 12.26
C LYS A 70 2.05 -4.01 11.34
N ALA A 71 2.42 -2.77 11.08
CA ALA A 71 3.56 -2.44 10.23
C ALA A 71 4.82 -2.34 11.10
N ASN A 72 5.74 -3.28 10.90
CA ASN A 72 7.00 -3.31 11.64
C ASN A 72 8.06 -2.49 10.89
N GLY A 73 8.68 -1.55 11.57
CA GLY A 73 9.71 -0.68 11.03
C GLY A 73 10.26 0.26 12.10
N THR A 74 11.13 1.17 11.71
CA THR A 74 11.65 2.20 12.61
C THR A 74 10.56 3.18 13.00
N ASP A 75 10.81 4.02 14.01
CA ASP A 75 9.87 5.07 14.40
C ASP A 75 9.61 6.04 13.24
N PHE A 76 10.66 6.40 12.50
CA PHE A 76 10.51 7.24 11.31
C PHE A 76 9.65 6.58 10.24
N ASP A 77 9.91 5.31 9.93
CA ASP A 77 9.11 4.55 8.97
C ASP A 77 7.63 4.55 9.36
N ARG A 78 7.34 4.25 10.61
CA ARG A 78 5.95 4.19 11.10
C ARG A 78 5.26 5.54 11.00
N ARG A 79 5.96 6.64 11.31
CA ARG A 79 5.39 7.98 11.14
C ARG A 79 5.04 8.30 9.69
N VAL A 80 5.90 7.91 8.76
CA VAL A 80 5.63 8.06 7.33
C VAL A 80 4.41 7.23 6.93
N TRP A 81 4.35 5.97 7.36
CA TRP A 81 3.23 5.08 7.01
C TRP A 81 1.90 5.53 7.61
N GLU A 82 1.91 6.11 8.81
CA GLU A 82 0.72 6.70 9.42
C GLU A 82 0.17 7.85 8.58
N LEU A 83 1.04 8.73 8.09
CA LEU A 83 0.64 9.83 7.19
C LEU A 83 0.11 9.29 5.86
N ILE A 84 0.73 8.26 5.32
CA ILE A 84 0.24 7.63 4.09
C ILE A 84 -1.15 7.03 4.29
N ALA A 85 -1.39 6.40 5.44
CA ALA A 85 -2.69 5.80 5.76
C ALA A 85 -3.82 6.85 5.81
N GLU A 86 -3.49 8.12 6.03
CA GLU A 86 -4.46 9.21 6.05
C GLU A 86 -4.82 9.74 4.65
N ILE A 87 -4.09 9.36 3.60
CA ILE A 87 -4.39 9.81 2.24
C ILE A 87 -5.71 9.17 1.79
N PRO A 88 -6.74 9.98 1.50
CA PRO A 88 -8.05 9.43 1.14
C PRO A 88 -8.01 8.63 -0.15
N TYR A 89 -8.93 7.68 -0.25
CA TYR A 89 -9.17 6.91 -1.47
C TYR A 89 -9.40 7.85 -2.67
N GLY A 90 -8.74 7.56 -3.78
CA GLY A 90 -8.86 8.36 -5.00
C GLY A 90 -8.03 9.64 -5.00
N GLN A 91 -7.25 9.88 -3.96
CA GLN A 91 -6.39 11.06 -3.86
C GLN A 91 -4.92 10.68 -3.85
N THR A 92 -4.05 11.64 -4.10
CA THR A 92 -2.60 11.47 -4.05
C THR A 92 -1.94 12.59 -3.27
N THR A 93 -0.72 12.33 -2.80
CA THR A 93 0.14 13.36 -2.22
C THR A 93 1.55 13.20 -2.80
N THR A 94 2.44 14.12 -2.48
CA THR A 94 3.83 14.08 -2.94
C THR A 94 4.78 13.74 -1.81
N TYR A 95 5.98 13.27 -2.15
CA TYR A 95 7.04 13.05 -1.16
C TYR A 95 7.40 14.36 -0.43
N GLY A 96 7.37 15.47 -1.16
CA GLY A 96 7.64 16.78 -0.57
C GLY A 96 6.58 17.21 0.44
N ASP A 97 5.32 16.95 0.15
CA ASP A 97 4.21 17.26 1.08
C ASP A 97 4.31 16.41 2.35
N LEU A 98 4.63 15.13 2.21
CA LEU A 98 4.85 14.26 3.36
C LEU A 98 6.05 14.75 4.20
N ALA A 99 7.13 15.16 3.55
CA ALA A 99 8.30 15.69 4.25
C ALA A 99 7.96 16.96 5.05
N ARG A 100 7.15 17.85 4.49
CA ARG A 100 6.68 19.04 5.21
C ARG A 100 5.83 18.68 6.42
N ASP A 101 4.94 17.71 6.28
CA ASP A 101 4.08 17.26 7.37
C ASP A 101 4.86 16.60 8.50
N LEU A 102 6.00 15.99 8.18
CA LEU A 102 6.90 15.39 9.16
C LEU A 102 7.73 16.42 9.94
N GLY A 103 7.88 17.62 9.38
CA GLY A 103 8.54 18.74 10.06
C GLY A 103 9.78 19.27 9.36
N PRO A 104 10.29 20.43 9.81
CA PRO A 104 11.47 21.06 9.22
C PRO A 104 12.70 20.14 9.25
N GLY A 105 13.49 20.19 8.20
CA GLY A 105 14.70 19.37 8.08
C GLY A 105 14.47 17.94 7.60
N THR A 106 13.22 17.54 7.33
CA THR A 106 12.96 16.21 6.75
C THR A 106 13.28 16.23 5.26
N ASP A 107 14.15 15.33 4.84
CA ASP A 107 14.53 15.19 3.44
C ASP A 107 13.49 14.32 2.71
N PRO A 108 12.91 14.78 1.58
CA PRO A 108 12.00 13.97 0.78
C PRO A 108 12.60 12.64 0.32
N ARG A 109 13.91 12.53 0.18
CA ARG A 109 14.57 11.27 -0.17
C ARG A 109 14.47 10.24 0.96
N ASP A 110 14.56 10.67 2.21
CA ASP A 110 14.37 9.78 3.36
C ASP A 110 12.93 9.31 3.46
N VAL A 111 11.99 10.20 3.13
CA VAL A 111 10.57 9.85 3.02
C VAL A 111 10.36 8.81 1.92
N GLY A 112 10.96 9.02 0.75
CA GLY A 112 10.87 8.07 -0.36
C GLY A 112 11.40 6.68 0.00
N ALA A 113 12.51 6.63 0.74
CA ALA A 113 13.06 5.37 1.24
C ALA A 113 12.10 4.67 2.22
N ALA A 114 11.49 5.42 3.13
CA ALA A 114 10.51 4.88 4.07
C ALA A 114 9.25 4.38 3.36
N VAL A 115 8.77 5.13 2.35
CA VAL A 115 7.65 4.69 1.50
C VAL A 115 7.98 3.35 0.84
N GLY A 116 9.20 3.19 0.32
CA GLY A 116 9.64 1.95 -0.30
C GLY A 116 9.77 0.77 0.66
N ARG A 117 9.92 1.03 1.95
CA ARG A 117 9.99 -0.02 3.00
C ARG A 117 8.64 -0.45 3.53
N ASN A 118 7.53 0.12 3.06
CA ASN A 118 6.18 -0.24 3.49
C ASN A 118 5.96 -1.76 3.35
N PRO A 119 5.69 -2.48 4.46
CA PRO A 119 5.50 -3.93 4.39
C PRO A 119 4.08 -4.35 4.00
N LEU A 120 3.15 -3.41 3.94
CA LEU A 120 1.72 -3.66 3.73
C LEU A 120 1.21 -2.91 2.49
N SER A 121 1.76 -3.26 1.33
CA SER A 121 1.33 -2.66 0.06
C SER A 121 -0.19 -2.73 -0.09
N ILE A 122 -0.78 -1.76 -0.75
CA ILE A 122 -2.23 -1.58 -0.95
C ILE A 122 -2.96 -1.16 0.33
N VAL A 123 -2.81 -1.90 1.42
CA VAL A 123 -3.52 -1.61 2.69
C VAL A 123 -2.98 -0.30 3.30
N ILE A 124 -1.66 -0.12 3.34
CA ILE A 124 -1.04 1.18 3.57
C ILE A 124 -0.75 1.74 2.16
N PRO A 125 -1.48 2.77 1.72
CA PRO A 125 -1.59 3.08 0.30
C PRO A 125 -0.40 3.88 -0.26
N CYS A 126 0.78 3.30 -0.23
CA CYS A 126 1.99 3.95 -0.75
C CYS A 126 1.92 4.25 -2.26
N HIS A 127 1.03 3.59 -2.99
CA HIS A 127 0.75 3.92 -4.39
C HIS A 127 0.15 5.33 -4.57
N ARG A 128 -0.38 5.94 -3.51
CA ARG A 128 -0.94 7.31 -3.52
C ARG A 128 0.13 8.38 -3.33
N VAL A 129 1.41 8.00 -3.20
CA VAL A 129 2.52 8.96 -3.11
C VAL A 129 3.19 9.06 -4.47
N ILE A 130 3.24 10.28 -5.01
CA ILE A 130 3.75 10.55 -6.36
C ILE A 130 4.83 11.63 -6.32
N GLY A 131 5.53 11.82 -7.45
CA GLY A 131 6.52 12.89 -7.58
C GLY A 131 5.87 14.27 -7.61
N SER A 132 6.65 15.31 -7.30
CA SER A 132 6.19 16.71 -7.19
C SER A 132 5.59 17.26 -8.50
N THR A 133 5.94 16.68 -9.63
CA THR A 133 5.38 17.06 -10.94
C THR A 133 4.17 16.23 -11.37
N GLY A 134 3.63 15.42 -10.46
CA GLY A 134 2.57 14.45 -10.77
C GLY A 134 3.07 13.18 -11.44
N LYS A 135 4.38 13.04 -11.60
CA LYS A 135 5.00 11.90 -12.26
C LYS A 135 4.98 10.67 -11.35
N LEU A 136 4.63 9.52 -11.91
CA LEU A 136 4.74 8.25 -11.19
C LEU A 136 6.21 7.89 -11.05
N THR A 137 6.67 7.79 -9.81
CA THR A 137 8.03 7.40 -9.47
C THR A 137 7.97 6.19 -8.55
N GLY A 138 8.95 5.33 -8.61
CA GLY A 138 9.18 4.17 -7.77
C GLY A 138 7.97 3.53 -7.08
N TYR A 139 7.87 2.24 -7.16
CA TYR A 139 6.89 1.47 -6.39
C TYR A 139 7.44 0.07 -6.18
N ALA A 140 7.30 -0.47 -4.97
CA ALA A 140 7.82 -1.80 -4.63
C ALA A 140 7.25 -2.91 -5.52
N GLY A 141 6.01 -2.75 -5.97
CA GLY A 141 5.35 -3.66 -6.91
C GLY A 141 5.55 -3.33 -8.38
N GLY A 142 6.31 -2.28 -8.70
CA GLY A 142 6.53 -1.81 -10.08
C GLY A 142 5.53 -0.76 -10.53
N LEU A 143 5.94 0.10 -11.47
CA LEU A 143 5.12 1.23 -11.91
C LEU A 143 3.83 0.84 -12.60
N GLU A 144 3.79 -0.31 -13.28
CA GLU A 144 2.56 -0.81 -13.91
C GLU A 144 1.48 -1.10 -12.86
N ARG A 145 1.86 -1.73 -11.74
CA ARG A 145 0.94 -2.00 -10.64
C ARG A 145 0.53 -0.73 -9.93
N LYS A 146 1.45 0.21 -9.75
CA LYS A 146 1.13 1.53 -9.20
C LYS A 146 0.06 2.22 -10.03
N ARG A 147 0.25 2.26 -11.35
CA ARG A 147 -0.72 2.86 -12.28
C ARG A 147 -2.05 2.13 -12.22
N ALA A 148 -2.04 0.81 -12.20
CA ALA A 148 -3.27 0.00 -12.12
C ALA A 148 -4.06 0.30 -10.85
N LEU A 149 -3.40 0.41 -9.69
CA LEU A 149 -4.05 0.75 -8.43
C LEU A 149 -4.68 2.14 -8.47
N LEU A 150 -3.96 3.13 -9.01
CA LEU A 150 -4.49 4.48 -9.15
C LEU A 150 -5.68 4.53 -10.11
N GLN A 151 -5.65 3.77 -11.19
CA GLN A 151 -6.77 3.67 -12.13
C GLN A 151 -7.99 3.00 -11.49
N ILE A 152 -7.80 1.96 -10.70
CA ILE A 152 -8.88 1.31 -9.95
C ILE A 152 -9.54 2.31 -9.02
N GLU A 153 -8.75 3.10 -8.30
CA GLU A 153 -9.28 4.10 -7.37
C GLU A 153 -10.00 5.23 -8.09
N HIS A 154 -9.48 5.69 -9.21
CA HIS A 154 -10.13 6.71 -10.02
C HIS A 154 -11.49 6.22 -10.54
N ALA A 155 -11.54 5.03 -11.10
CA ALA A 155 -12.78 4.42 -11.56
C ALA A 155 -13.77 4.20 -10.40
N GLY A 156 -13.28 3.78 -9.23
CA GLY A 156 -14.09 3.60 -8.03
C GLY A 156 -14.71 4.90 -7.55
N VAL A 157 -13.96 6.01 -7.57
CA VAL A 157 -14.47 7.35 -7.26
C VAL A 157 -15.61 7.73 -8.20
N LEU A 158 -15.44 7.53 -9.50
CA LEU A 158 -16.49 7.84 -10.49
C LEU A 158 -17.76 7.01 -10.26
N ARG A 159 -17.62 5.74 -9.84
CA ARG A 159 -18.76 4.87 -9.56
C ARG A 159 -19.49 5.22 -8.27
N THR A 160 -18.75 5.64 -7.25
CA THR A 160 -19.31 5.90 -5.91
C THR A 160 -19.71 7.37 -5.71
N GLY A 161 -19.39 8.25 -6.66
CA GLY A 161 -19.67 9.68 -6.54
C GLY A 161 -18.73 10.45 -5.61
N HIS A 162 -17.65 9.85 -5.13
CA HIS A 162 -16.63 10.57 -4.38
C HIS A 162 -15.88 11.50 -5.32
N ALA A 163 -15.67 12.75 -4.92
CA ALA A 163 -14.92 13.69 -5.73
C ALA A 163 -13.43 13.30 -5.75
N PRO A 164 -12.82 13.12 -6.94
CA PRO A 164 -11.38 12.88 -7.01
C PRO A 164 -10.60 14.13 -6.61
N ALA A 165 -9.38 13.94 -6.15
CA ALA A 165 -8.47 15.06 -5.99
C ALA A 165 -8.17 15.66 -7.37
N ALA A 166 -8.13 16.98 -7.46
CA ALA A 166 -8.05 17.67 -8.73
C ALA A 166 -6.76 17.32 -9.51
N GLY A 167 -6.94 16.95 -10.78
CA GLY A 167 -5.88 16.96 -11.79
C GLY A 167 -4.71 16.01 -11.58
N LEU A 168 -4.88 14.89 -10.92
CA LEU A 168 -3.74 14.08 -10.50
C LEU A 168 -3.45 12.85 -11.37
N TRP A 169 -4.23 12.59 -12.37
CA TRP A 169 -4.07 11.38 -13.21
C TRP A 169 -3.73 11.75 -14.64
#